data_cee2fa032c7bafa6cc22d9a5d8fa0d53
#
_entry.id   cee2fa032c7bafa6cc22d9a5d8fa0d53
#
_cell.length_a   1.000
_cell.length_b   1.000
_cell.length_c   1.000
_cell.angle_alpha   90.00
_cell.angle_beta   90.00
_cell.angle_gamma   90.00
#
_symmetry.space_group_name_H-M   'P 1'
#
loop_
_entity.id
_entity.type
_entity.pdbx_description
1 polymer ?
#
loop_
_entity_poly.entity_id
_entity_poly.type
_entity_poly.pdbx_seq_one_letter_code
_entity_poly.pdbx_strand_id
1 'polypeptide(L)'
;MKAMTVRAPGGLDQLQLVDLPDPGQPGPGQVRVAVRATSLNFHDLLVANGSIPAADNRIPMADGAGVVEAVGPGVTEFKPGDWVVSTFFPQWPAGPAFTAVGSFGETPGDGADGFAAEYVVRPVSAFTLAPRGWSHAEAATITTAGLTAWRALVGDGGLKAGETVLTLGTGGVSIAALQIAKAMGARVIVTSSSDDKLKRAKALGADHGINYKQQPEWSKAVLEYTAGRGVDHVVELGGPGTLAQSIAAVRVGGHISLIGVLTGRQGDVPTALLMARQARVQGLIVGSRLQQQEYVTALEQTGIRPVIDRSFPLEQLADAFRFQESGDHFGKVVVEW
;
A
#
# COMPACT_ATOMS: atom_id res chain seq x y z
N MET A 1 19.71 -20.20 -2.39
CA MET A 1 18.89 -19.35 -1.53
C MET A 1 17.45 -19.81 -1.56
N LYS A 2 16.75 -19.68 -0.44
CA LYS A 2 15.30 -19.97 -0.40
C LYS A 2 14.50 -18.84 -1.04
N ALA A 3 13.46 -19.19 -1.79
CA ALA A 3 12.50 -18.26 -2.35
C ALA A 3 11.12 -18.92 -2.42
N MET A 4 10.08 -18.11 -2.32
CA MET A 4 8.73 -18.54 -2.65
C MET A 4 8.45 -18.26 -4.12
N THR A 5 7.88 -19.19 -4.86
CA THR A 5 7.46 -18.99 -6.25
C THR A 5 5.99 -19.33 -6.45
N VAL A 6 5.36 -18.69 -7.43
CA VAL A 6 3.99 -18.99 -7.88
C VAL A 6 4.09 -19.75 -9.19
N ARG A 7 3.50 -20.95 -9.27
CA ARG A 7 3.40 -21.71 -10.54
C ARG A 7 2.16 -21.28 -11.31
N ALA A 8 2.33 -21.17 -12.63
CA ALA A 8 1.21 -20.87 -13.51
C ALA A 8 0.16 -22.01 -13.47
N PRO A 9 -1.15 -21.73 -13.55
CA PRO A 9 -1.75 -20.42 -13.82
C PRO A 9 -1.97 -19.53 -12.58
N GLY A 10 -1.39 -19.86 -11.42
CA GLY A 10 -1.61 -19.22 -10.14
C GLY A 10 -2.60 -20.00 -9.27
N GLY A 11 -2.77 -19.54 -8.05
CA GLY A 11 -3.54 -20.17 -6.98
C GLY A 11 -2.72 -20.26 -5.71
N LEU A 12 -3.32 -20.05 -4.55
CA LEU A 12 -2.58 -20.04 -3.28
C LEU A 12 -1.93 -21.40 -2.98
N ASP A 13 -2.46 -22.50 -3.52
CA ASP A 13 -1.89 -23.84 -3.42
C ASP A 13 -0.74 -24.06 -4.42
N GLN A 14 -0.51 -23.12 -5.34
CA GLN A 14 0.60 -23.14 -6.29
C GLN A 14 1.83 -22.38 -5.78
N LEU A 15 1.75 -21.79 -4.57
CA LEU A 15 2.89 -21.21 -3.90
C LEU A 15 3.81 -22.30 -3.38
N GLN A 16 5.08 -22.27 -3.79
CA GLN A 16 6.06 -23.29 -3.44
C GLN A 16 7.35 -22.64 -2.93
N LEU A 17 7.82 -23.13 -1.79
CA LEU A 17 9.16 -22.81 -1.31
C LEU A 17 10.16 -23.64 -2.10
N VAL A 18 11.11 -22.97 -2.74
CA VAL A 18 12.12 -23.58 -3.60
C VAL A 18 13.53 -23.13 -3.23
N ASP A 19 14.52 -23.95 -3.55
CA ASP A 19 15.93 -23.57 -3.50
C ASP A 19 16.37 -23.09 -4.87
N LEU A 20 16.73 -21.82 -4.98
CA LEU A 20 17.25 -21.19 -6.19
C LEU A 20 18.75 -20.94 -6.07
N PRO A 21 19.48 -20.82 -7.21
CA PRO A 21 20.85 -20.31 -7.17
C PRO A 21 20.94 -18.94 -6.49
N ASP A 22 22.07 -18.66 -5.88
CA ASP A 22 22.39 -17.33 -5.38
C ASP A 22 22.40 -16.31 -6.52
N PRO A 23 21.79 -15.11 -6.39
CA PRO A 23 21.75 -14.11 -7.47
C PRO A 23 23.12 -13.50 -7.81
N GLY A 24 24.16 -13.82 -7.06
CA GLY A 24 25.54 -13.38 -7.31
C GLY A 24 25.85 -12.00 -6.81
N GLN A 25 26.99 -11.46 -7.30
CA GLN A 25 27.45 -10.12 -6.93
C GLN A 25 26.76 -9.05 -7.78
N PRO A 26 26.54 -7.83 -7.22
CA PRO A 26 25.91 -6.76 -7.97
C PRO A 26 26.84 -6.19 -9.05
N GLY A 27 26.28 -6.03 -10.26
CA GLY A 27 26.91 -5.33 -11.36
C GLY A 27 26.90 -3.80 -11.21
N PRO A 28 27.40 -3.06 -12.23
CA PRO A 28 27.39 -1.59 -12.18
C PRO A 28 25.99 -1.02 -11.94
N GLY A 29 25.87 -0.09 -10.98
CA GLY A 29 24.60 0.55 -10.62
C GLY A 29 23.61 -0.35 -9.89
N GLN A 30 24.02 -1.54 -9.45
CA GLN A 30 23.16 -2.49 -8.72
C GLN A 30 23.59 -2.60 -7.25
N VAL A 31 22.68 -3.08 -6.44
CA VAL A 31 22.90 -3.46 -5.05
C VAL A 31 22.42 -4.89 -4.80
N ARG A 32 23.14 -5.60 -3.94
CA ARG A 32 22.71 -6.89 -3.38
C ARG A 32 22.10 -6.62 -2.01
N VAL A 33 20.89 -7.11 -1.80
CA VAL A 33 20.13 -6.94 -0.55
C VAL A 33 19.77 -8.31 0.01
N ALA A 34 20.12 -8.53 1.28
CA ALA A 34 19.58 -9.60 2.10
C ALA A 34 18.19 -9.17 2.56
N VAL A 35 17.14 -9.72 1.97
CA VAL A 35 15.76 -9.42 2.33
C VAL A 35 15.46 -10.08 3.68
N ARG A 36 14.72 -9.38 4.53
CA ARG A 36 14.37 -9.82 5.89
C ARG A 36 12.86 -9.84 6.15
N ALA A 37 12.13 -9.06 5.37
CA ALA A 37 10.67 -8.99 5.50
C ALA A 37 10.03 -8.55 4.19
N THR A 38 8.80 -8.98 4.01
CA THR A 38 7.87 -8.48 3.00
C THR A 38 6.51 -8.21 3.63
N SER A 39 5.63 -7.47 2.95
CA SER A 39 4.30 -7.20 3.45
C SER A 39 3.23 -7.37 2.38
N LEU A 40 2.09 -7.96 2.75
CA LEU A 40 1.06 -8.34 1.80
C LEU A 40 0.23 -7.14 1.34
N ASN A 41 -0.08 -7.11 0.05
CA ASN A 41 -1.00 -6.17 -0.57
C ASN A 41 -2.05 -6.90 -1.41
N PHE A 42 -3.17 -6.24 -1.70
CA PHE A 42 -4.20 -6.84 -2.53
C PHE A 42 -3.70 -7.15 -3.95
N HIS A 43 -2.78 -6.35 -4.48
CA HIS A 43 -2.12 -6.61 -5.76
C HIS A 43 -1.34 -7.94 -5.74
N ASP A 44 -0.56 -8.18 -4.70
CA ASP A 44 0.20 -9.43 -4.55
C ASP A 44 -0.73 -10.65 -4.46
N LEU A 45 -1.88 -10.53 -3.77
CA LEU A 45 -2.90 -11.58 -3.73
C LEU A 45 -3.48 -11.87 -5.12
N LEU A 46 -3.75 -10.83 -5.93
CA LEU A 46 -4.28 -11.01 -7.29
C LEU A 46 -3.27 -11.72 -8.22
N VAL A 47 -1.99 -11.48 -8.03
CA VAL A 47 -0.93 -12.21 -8.75
C VAL A 47 -0.84 -13.65 -8.23
N ALA A 48 -0.75 -13.83 -6.91
CA ALA A 48 -0.59 -15.14 -6.30
C ALA A 48 -1.77 -16.08 -6.60
N ASN A 49 -3.00 -15.57 -6.65
CA ASN A 49 -4.19 -16.37 -6.96
C ASN A 49 -4.47 -16.52 -8.46
N GLY A 50 -3.66 -15.91 -9.34
CA GLY A 50 -3.78 -16.01 -10.80
C GLY A 50 -4.82 -15.08 -11.43
N SER A 51 -5.43 -14.16 -10.66
CA SER A 51 -6.35 -13.12 -11.21
C SER A 51 -5.61 -12.10 -12.08
N ILE A 52 -4.33 -11.89 -11.82
CA ILE A 52 -3.37 -11.19 -12.66
C ILE A 52 -2.38 -12.25 -13.16
N PRO A 53 -2.31 -12.54 -14.47
CA PRO A 53 -1.37 -13.51 -15.00
C PRO A 53 0.09 -13.07 -14.77
N ALA A 54 0.92 -13.96 -14.26
CA ALA A 54 2.35 -13.78 -14.10
C ALA A 54 3.12 -14.90 -14.81
N ALA A 55 4.43 -14.70 -15.00
CA ALA A 55 5.29 -15.73 -15.54
C ALA A 55 5.32 -16.97 -14.62
N ASP A 56 5.49 -18.16 -15.19
CA ASP A 56 5.66 -19.38 -14.40
C ASP A 56 6.89 -19.27 -13.48
N ASN A 57 6.75 -19.76 -12.26
CA ASN A 57 7.74 -19.64 -11.19
C ASN A 57 8.12 -18.18 -10.81
N ARG A 58 7.22 -17.21 -10.99
CA ARG A 58 7.40 -15.86 -10.53
C ARG A 58 7.64 -15.82 -9.01
N ILE A 59 8.67 -15.12 -8.56
CA ILE A 59 8.83 -14.79 -7.14
C ILE A 59 7.85 -13.65 -6.83
N PRO A 60 6.84 -13.85 -5.96
CA PRO A 60 5.84 -12.84 -5.67
C PRO A 60 6.37 -11.75 -4.71
N MET A 61 5.51 -10.80 -4.36
CA MET A 61 5.64 -9.73 -3.38
C MET A 61 6.36 -8.50 -3.90
N ALA A 62 5.61 -7.38 -3.94
CA ALA A 62 6.14 -6.08 -4.33
C ALA A 62 6.91 -5.39 -3.20
N ASP A 63 6.44 -5.57 -1.98
CA ASP A 63 7.07 -4.99 -0.80
C ASP A 63 8.28 -5.82 -0.37
N GLY A 64 9.36 -5.15 0.02
CA GLY A 64 10.55 -5.81 0.55
C GLY A 64 11.38 -4.87 1.40
N ALA A 65 11.90 -5.36 2.52
CA ALA A 65 12.84 -4.64 3.36
C ALA A 65 13.99 -5.55 3.76
N GLY A 66 15.20 -4.99 3.85
CA GLY A 66 16.38 -5.79 4.17
C GLY A 66 17.62 -4.94 4.35
N VAL A 67 18.77 -5.61 4.29
CA VAL A 67 20.08 -5.02 4.50
C VAL A 67 20.91 -5.10 3.22
N VAL A 68 21.52 -4.01 2.82
CA VAL A 68 22.50 -4.00 1.73
C VAL A 68 23.72 -4.81 2.14
N GLU A 69 24.03 -5.88 1.41
CA GLU A 69 25.23 -6.70 1.63
C GLU A 69 26.41 -6.22 0.79
N ALA A 70 26.13 -5.84 -0.45
CA ALA A 70 27.16 -5.39 -1.38
C ALA A 70 26.61 -4.35 -2.35
N VAL A 71 27.48 -3.50 -2.86
CA VAL A 71 27.17 -2.49 -3.87
C VAL A 71 28.07 -2.70 -5.09
N GLY A 72 27.49 -2.56 -6.28
CA GLY A 72 28.23 -2.64 -7.53
C GLY A 72 28.99 -1.37 -7.86
N PRO A 73 29.86 -1.40 -8.88
CA PRO A 73 30.60 -0.25 -9.34
C PRO A 73 29.71 0.96 -9.64
N GLY A 74 30.12 2.16 -9.20
CA GLY A 74 29.40 3.42 -9.44
C GLY A 74 28.26 3.71 -8.48
N VAL A 75 27.90 2.80 -7.56
CA VAL A 75 26.89 3.04 -6.54
C VAL A 75 27.49 3.89 -5.41
N THR A 76 26.88 5.05 -5.17
CA THR A 76 27.29 5.99 -4.09
C THR A 76 26.17 6.27 -3.09
N GLU A 77 24.93 5.89 -3.43
CA GLU A 77 23.74 6.17 -2.63
C GLU A 77 23.59 5.22 -1.43
N PHE A 78 24.08 3.99 -1.58
CA PHE A 78 24.02 2.96 -0.54
C PHE A 78 25.40 2.41 -0.24
N LYS A 79 25.55 1.85 0.96
CA LYS A 79 26.74 1.10 1.40
C LYS A 79 26.32 -0.18 2.13
N PRO A 80 27.19 -1.19 2.23
CA PRO A 80 26.93 -2.38 3.05
C PRO A 80 26.55 -2.00 4.48
N GLY A 81 25.50 -2.66 4.98
CA GLY A 81 24.91 -2.40 6.29
C GLY A 81 23.74 -1.41 6.27
N ASP A 82 23.49 -0.69 5.21
CA ASP A 82 22.31 0.19 5.10
C ASP A 82 21.04 -0.64 5.07
N TRP A 83 20.02 -0.17 5.80
CA TRP A 83 18.69 -0.74 5.77
C TRP A 83 17.87 -0.07 4.68
N VAL A 84 17.28 -0.89 3.83
CA VAL A 84 16.57 -0.42 2.64
C VAL A 84 15.18 -1.03 2.55
N VAL A 85 14.30 -0.31 1.85
CA VAL A 85 12.94 -0.74 1.50
C VAL A 85 12.75 -0.61 -0.01
N SER A 86 12.05 -1.56 -0.60
CA SER A 86 11.79 -1.63 -2.04
C SER A 86 10.98 -0.45 -2.55
N THR A 87 11.04 -0.19 -3.86
CA THR A 87 10.10 0.68 -4.57
C THR A 87 9.14 -0.16 -5.41
N PHE A 88 7.88 0.27 -5.49
CA PHE A 88 6.88 -0.42 -6.30
C PHE A 88 7.12 -0.25 -7.80
N PHE A 89 7.58 0.93 -8.21
CA PHE A 89 7.92 1.27 -9.58
C PHE A 89 9.39 1.72 -9.69
N PRO A 90 10.35 0.80 -9.88
CA PRO A 90 11.78 1.15 -9.96
C PRO A 90 12.12 2.15 -11.07
N GLN A 91 11.32 2.22 -12.14
CA GLN A 91 11.54 3.17 -13.25
C GLN A 91 10.91 4.55 -13.01
N TRP A 92 10.19 4.76 -11.91
CA TRP A 92 9.56 6.04 -11.63
C TRP A 92 10.32 6.83 -10.55
N PRO A 93 11.40 7.54 -10.93
CA PRO A 93 12.21 8.26 -9.95
C PRO A 93 11.47 9.44 -9.33
N ALA A 94 10.74 10.23 -10.13
CA ALA A 94 10.06 11.45 -9.70
C ALA A 94 9.11 11.97 -10.78
N GLY A 95 8.34 13.02 -10.45
CA GLY A 95 7.46 13.73 -11.39
C GLY A 95 6.16 13.00 -11.70
N PRO A 96 5.42 13.42 -12.73
CA PRO A 96 4.16 12.81 -13.12
C PRO A 96 4.33 11.34 -13.51
N ALA A 97 3.29 10.53 -13.25
CA ALA A 97 3.24 9.16 -13.73
C ALA A 97 3.25 9.13 -15.28
N PHE A 98 3.90 8.13 -15.84
CA PHE A 98 4.04 7.95 -17.28
C PHE A 98 3.62 6.52 -17.70
N THR A 99 3.55 6.26 -19.00
CA THR A 99 2.95 5.03 -19.56
C THR A 99 3.53 3.73 -18.97
N ALA A 100 4.85 3.66 -18.71
CA ALA A 100 5.48 2.46 -18.17
C ALA A 100 4.99 2.10 -16.75
N VAL A 101 4.55 3.08 -15.95
CA VAL A 101 3.96 2.84 -14.63
C VAL A 101 2.68 2.01 -14.74
N GLY A 102 1.84 2.30 -15.74
CA GLY A 102 0.58 1.58 -15.93
C GLY A 102 0.72 0.16 -16.49
N SER A 103 1.90 -0.20 -17.03
CA SER A 103 2.12 -1.54 -17.60
C SER A 103 2.48 -2.61 -16.58
N PHE A 104 2.90 -2.22 -15.36
CA PHE A 104 3.43 -3.11 -14.30
C PHE A 104 4.63 -3.99 -14.73
N GLY A 105 5.21 -3.78 -15.93
CA GLY A 105 6.22 -4.66 -16.52
C GLY A 105 7.50 -4.83 -15.70
N GLU A 106 7.81 -3.89 -14.82
CA GLU A 106 8.97 -3.94 -13.92
C GLU A 106 8.55 -3.93 -12.43
N THR A 107 7.24 -4.05 -12.17
CA THR A 107 6.75 -4.10 -10.79
C THR A 107 7.19 -5.42 -10.15
N PRO A 108 7.88 -5.38 -9.00
CA PRO A 108 8.30 -6.59 -8.30
C PRO A 108 7.09 -7.45 -7.93
N GLY A 109 7.22 -8.75 -8.13
CA GLY A 109 6.16 -9.73 -7.86
C GLY A 109 5.13 -9.89 -8.99
N ASP A 110 5.12 -8.98 -9.97
CA ASP A 110 4.23 -9.02 -11.14
C ASP A 110 5.07 -9.15 -12.43
N GLY A 111 5.42 -8.03 -13.07
CA GLY A 111 6.23 -8.03 -14.30
C GLY A 111 7.68 -8.47 -14.10
N ALA A 112 8.24 -8.30 -12.91
CA ALA A 112 9.56 -8.75 -12.51
C ALA A 112 9.48 -9.62 -11.25
N ASP A 113 10.53 -10.38 -10.93
CA ASP A 113 10.61 -11.13 -9.70
C ASP A 113 10.55 -10.21 -8.48
N GLY A 114 9.81 -10.63 -7.46
CA GLY A 114 9.56 -9.88 -6.25
C GLY A 114 10.55 -10.15 -5.12
N PHE A 115 10.07 -9.91 -3.90
CA PHE A 115 10.88 -9.93 -2.69
C PHE A 115 10.60 -11.11 -1.73
N ALA A 116 9.84 -12.11 -2.16
CA ALA A 116 9.69 -13.35 -1.38
C ALA A 116 10.90 -14.29 -1.56
N ALA A 117 12.11 -13.78 -1.33
CA ALA A 117 13.38 -14.49 -1.48
C ALA A 117 14.42 -13.95 -0.47
N GLU A 118 15.38 -14.81 -0.07
CA GLU A 118 16.43 -14.42 0.88
C GLU A 118 17.34 -13.31 0.36
N TYR A 119 17.62 -13.29 -0.95
CA TYR A 119 18.54 -12.33 -1.57
C TYR A 119 18.00 -11.85 -2.91
N VAL A 120 18.23 -10.57 -3.18
CA VAL A 120 17.98 -9.98 -4.50
C VAL A 120 19.16 -9.13 -4.94
N VAL A 121 19.40 -9.06 -6.26
CA VAL A 121 20.30 -8.10 -6.91
C VAL A 121 19.46 -7.22 -7.81
N ARG A 122 19.42 -5.91 -7.56
CA ARG A 122 18.53 -4.97 -8.27
C ARG A 122 19.25 -3.64 -8.51
N PRO A 123 18.80 -2.84 -9.49
CA PRO A 123 19.25 -1.45 -9.62
C PRO A 123 19.02 -0.64 -8.35
N VAL A 124 19.86 0.37 -8.10
CA VAL A 124 19.69 1.31 -6.96
C VAL A 124 18.31 1.96 -6.90
N SER A 125 17.68 2.18 -8.06
CA SER A 125 16.34 2.76 -8.15
C SER A 125 15.24 1.86 -7.56
N ALA A 126 15.51 0.58 -7.37
CA ALA A 126 14.59 -0.37 -6.74
C ALA A 126 14.49 -0.20 -5.21
N PHE A 127 15.24 0.72 -4.61
CA PHE A 127 15.26 0.90 -3.17
C PHE A 127 15.30 2.37 -2.74
N THR A 128 14.85 2.61 -1.51
CA THR A 128 15.14 3.81 -0.71
C THR A 128 15.68 3.38 0.65
N LEU A 129 16.31 4.29 1.40
CA LEU A 129 16.65 4.01 2.79
C LEU A 129 15.37 3.79 3.61
N ALA A 130 15.43 2.84 4.55
CA ALA A 130 14.36 2.63 5.53
C ALA A 130 14.42 3.71 6.63
N PRO A 131 13.29 4.03 7.31
CA PRO A 131 13.30 4.93 8.45
C PRO A 131 14.18 4.40 9.59
N ARG A 132 14.92 5.28 10.23
CA ARG A 132 15.82 4.92 11.33
C ARG A 132 15.06 4.33 12.52
N GLY A 133 15.59 3.22 13.04
CA GLY A 133 15.02 2.55 14.21
C GLY A 133 13.73 1.78 13.94
N TRP A 134 13.34 1.56 12.69
CA TRP A 134 12.28 0.64 12.32
C TRP A 134 12.81 -0.78 12.19
N SER A 135 11.96 -1.79 12.50
CA SER A 135 12.24 -3.17 12.12
C SER A 135 12.06 -3.36 10.61
N HIS A 136 12.58 -4.45 10.05
CA HIS A 136 12.37 -4.78 8.63
C HIS A 136 10.90 -5.03 8.32
N ALA A 137 10.15 -5.66 9.23
CA ALA A 137 8.71 -5.84 9.11
C ALA A 137 7.95 -4.50 9.01
N GLU A 138 8.29 -3.53 9.87
CA GLU A 138 7.71 -2.19 9.80
C GLU A 138 8.09 -1.51 8.48
N ALA A 139 9.36 -1.54 8.09
CA ALA A 139 9.84 -0.90 6.86
C ALA A 139 9.19 -1.48 5.60
N ALA A 140 8.97 -2.79 5.55
CA ALA A 140 8.32 -3.44 4.41
C ALA A 140 6.91 -2.89 4.14
N THR A 141 6.21 -2.33 5.13
CA THR A 141 4.84 -1.78 4.95
C THR A 141 4.78 -0.46 4.18
N ILE A 142 5.95 0.16 3.90
CA ILE A 142 6.05 1.49 3.27
C ILE A 142 5.72 1.43 1.79
N THR A 143 6.30 0.48 1.06
CA THR A 143 6.38 0.45 -0.42
C THR A 143 5.02 0.63 -1.08
N THR A 144 4.03 -0.17 -0.71
CA THR A 144 2.71 -0.11 -1.37
C THR A 144 1.70 0.66 -0.52
N ALA A 145 1.31 0.14 0.64
CA ALA A 145 0.19 0.69 1.40
C ALA A 145 0.50 2.07 1.98
N GLY A 146 1.68 2.23 2.60
CA GLY A 146 2.08 3.49 3.22
C GLY A 146 2.25 4.60 2.19
N LEU A 147 2.99 4.34 1.11
CA LEU A 147 3.24 5.31 0.04
C LEU A 147 1.95 5.69 -0.69
N THR A 148 1.05 4.73 -0.92
CA THR A 148 -0.27 5.01 -1.50
C THR A 148 -1.07 6.00 -0.65
N ALA A 149 -1.11 5.79 0.66
CA ALA A 149 -1.80 6.69 1.59
C ALA A 149 -1.13 8.08 1.63
N TRP A 150 0.19 8.13 1.65
CA TRP A 150 0.96 9.38 1.59
C TRP A 150 0.66 10.17 0.32
N ARG A 151 0.77 9.52 -0.83
CA ARG A 151 0.47 10.17 -2.11
C ARG A 151 -0.97 10.64 -2.20
N ALA A 152 -1.93 9.81 -1.78
CA ALA A 152 -3.36 10.15 -1.82
C ALA A 152 -3.68 11.41 -1.02
N LEU A 153 -3.09 11.55 0.16
CA LEU A 153 -3.39 12.65 1.07
C LEU A 153 -2.47 13.86 0.87
N VAL A 154 -1.17 13.62 0.77
CA VAL A 154 -0.16 14.69 0.75
C VAL A 154 0.25 15.05 -0.68
N GLY A 155 0.70 14.06 -1.46
CA GLY A 155 1.21 14.31 -2.81
C GLY A 155 0.16 14.89 -3.75
N ASP A 156 -0.95 14.17 -3.93
CA ASP A 156 -2.02 14.54 -4.86
C ASP A 156 -3.15 15.30 -4.16
N GLY A 157 -3.43 14.97 -2.88
CA GLY A 157 -4.53 15.54 -2.09
C GLY A 157 -4.24 16.94 -1.57
N GLY A 158 -2.99 17.23 -1.21
CA GLY A 158 -2.60 18.50 -0.59
C GLY A 158 -3.27 18.73 0.77
N LEU A 159 -3.39 17.66 1.57
CA LEU A 159 -4.03 17.66 2.90
C LEU A 159 -3.47 18.76 3.81
N LYS A 160 -4.37 19.47 4.47
CA LYS A 160 -4.06 20.55 5.44
C LYS A 160 -4.62 20.25 6.81
N ALA A 161 -3.96 20.80 7.84
CA ALA A 161 -4.48 20.74 9.21
C ALA A 161 -5.91 21.32 9.29
N GLY A 162 -6.78 20.67 10.08
CA GLY A 162 -8.19 21.02 10.23
C GLY A 162 -9.13 20.45 9.18
N GLU A 163 -8.63 19.88 8.08
CA GLU A 163 -9.45 19.19 7.09
C GLU A 163 -9.98 17.85 7.62
N THR A 164 -10.95 17.27 6.92
CA THR A 164 -11.57 16.00 7.29
C THR A 164 -11.32 14.96 6.20
N VAL A 165 -10.81 13.80 6.60
CA VAL A 165 -10.51 12.66 5.74
C VAL A 165 -11.51 11.55 6.02
N LEU A 166 -12.03 10.91 4.99
CA LEU A 166 -12.78 9.66 5.05
C LEU A 166 -11.92 8.53 4.51
N THR A 167 -11.76 7.45 5.28
CA THR A 167 -11.09 6.22 4.82
C THR A 167 -12.09 5.07 4.79
N LEU A 168 -12.05 4.27 3.73
CA LEU A 168 -12.93 3.12 3.55
C LEU A 168 -12.25 1.84 4.01
N GLY A 169 -12.82 1.19 5.04
CA GLY A 169 -12.26 -0.03 5.62
C GLY A 169 -11.10 0.22 6.61
N THR A 170 -10.46 -0.86 7.02
CA THR A 170 -9.39 -0.88 8.04
C THR A 170 -8.18 -1.72 7.60
N GLY A 171 -7.97 -1.85 6.31
CA GLY A 171 -6.77 -2.47 5.72
C GLY A 171 -5.57 -1.53 5.74
N GLY A 172 -4.46 -1.98 5.12
CA GLY A 172 -3.17 -1.30 5.17
C GLY A 172 -3.21 0.17 4.76
N VAL A 173 -3.80 0.48 3.60
CA VAL A 173 -3.88 1.87 3.10
C VAL A 173 -4.74 2.74 4.01
N SER A 174 -5.91 2.24 4.46
CA SER A 174 -6.82 3.01 5.32
C SER A 174 -6.21 3.36 6.67
N ILE A 175 -5.51 2.41 7.29
CA ILE A 175 -4.86 2.62 8.60
C ILE A 175 -3.64 3.54 8.45
N ALA A 176 -2.84 3.39 7.41
CA ALA A 176 -1.76 4.34 7.11
C ALA A 176 -2.31 5.75 6.87
N ALA A 177 -3.40 5.88 6.09
CA ALA A 177 -4.06 7.16 5.85
C ALA A 177 -4.61 7.80 7.14
N LEU A 178 -5.23 7.00 8.02
CA LEU A 178 -5.66 7.46 9.34
C LEU A 178 -4.48 8.05 10.12
N GLN A 179 -3.37 7.33 10.22
CA GLN A 179 -2.20 7.76 10.99
C GLN A 179 -1.55 9.01 10.39
N ILE A 180 -1.38 9.06 9.07
CA ILE A 180 -0.84 10.24 8.36
C ILE A 180 -1.76 11.45 8.58
N ALA A 181 -3.07 11.31 8.37
CA ALA A 181 -4.02 12.39 8.53
C ALA A 181 -4.04 12.94 9.98
N LYS A 182 -3.99 12.05 10.98
CA LYS A 182 -3.91 12.47 12.39
C LYS A 182 -2.63 13.21 12.70
N ALA A 183 -1.49 12.73 12.23
CA ALA A 183 -0.20 13.41 12.42
C ALA A 183 -0.15 14.80 11.75
N MET A 184 -0.89 14.97 10.66
CA MET A 184 -1.04 16.27 9.98
C MET A 184 -2.13 17.18 10.57
N GLY A 185 -2.78 16.80 11.68
CA GLY A 185 -3.79 17.61 12.33
C GLY A 185 -5.18 17.59 11.68
N ALA A 186 -5.48 16.57 10.88
CA ALA A 186 -6.79 16.38 10.28
C ALA A 186 -7.76 15.60 11.20
N ARG A 187 -9.06 15.72 10.93
CA ARG A 187 -10.08 14.82 11.47
C ARG A 187 -10.23 13.61 10.55
N VAL A 188 -10.50 12.44 11.13
CA VAL A 188 -10.62 11.20 10.34
C VAL A 188 -11.89 10.45 10.68
N ILE A 189 -12.67 10.15 9.63
CA ILE A 189 -13.81 9.23 9.66
C ILE A 189 -13.36 7.92 9.05
N VAL A 190 -13.66 6.79 9.71
CA VAL A 190 -13.31 5.45 9.23
C VAL A 190 -14.60 4.63 9.04
N THR A 191 -14.75 3.96 7.90
CA THR A 191 -15.81 2.96 7.75
C THR A 191 -15.27 1.54 7.98
N SER A 192 -16.08 0.65 8.51
CA SER A 192 -15.76 -0.77 8.65
C SER A 192 -17.02 -1.63 8.69
N SER A 193 -16.88 -2.95 8.49
CA SER A 193 -17.94 -3.94 8.74
C SER A 193 -17.96 -4.44 10.19
N SER A 194 -16.98 -4.05 11.01
CA SER A 194 -16.74 -4.58 12.35
C SER A 194 -16.60 -3.46 13.38
N ASP A 195 -17.42 -3.51 14.43
CA ASP A 195 -17.35 -2.56 15.53
C ASP A 195 -16.03 -2.67 16.30
N ASP A 196 -15.46 -3.88 16.41
CA ASP A 196 -14.17 -4.07 17.08
C ASP A 196 -13.02 -3.42 16.29
N LYS A 197 -13.04 -3.50 14.96
CA LYS A 197 -12.08 -2.77 14.13
C LYS A 197 -12.27 -1.26 14.24
N LEU A 198 -13.51 -0.77 14.36
CA LEU A 198 -13.77 0.66 14.61
C LEU A 198 -13.25 1.11 15.98
N LYS A 199 -13.37 0.27 17.03
CA LYS A 199 -12.75 0.57 18.34
C LYS A 199 -11.23 0.68 18.23
N ARG A 200 -10.57 -0.23 17.49
CA ARG A 200 -9.12 -0.17 17.22
C ARG A 200 -8.76 1.11 16.44
N ALA A 201 -9.52 1.46 15.42
CA ALA A 201 -9.31 2.71 14.66
C ALA A 201 -9.46 3.95 15.57
N LYS A 202 -10.44 3.96 16.47
CA LYS A 202 -10.62 5.03 17.45
C LYS A 202 -9.43 5.14 18.41
N ALA A 203 -8.87 4.01 18.85
CA ALA A 203 -7.67 3.99 19.68
C ALA A 203 -6.44 4.56 18.96
N LEU A 204 -6.40 4.49 17.61
CA LEU A 204 -5.38 5.12 16.76
C LEU A 204 -5.68 6.60 16.44
N GLY A 205 -6.77 7.17 16.99
CA GLY A 205 -7.11 8.56 16.85
C GLY A 205 -8.22 8.87 15.83
N ALA A 206 -8.93 7.89 15.27
CA ALA A 206 -10.11 8.17 14.44
C ALA A 206 -11.16 8.94 15.24
N ASP A 207 -11.65 10.03 14.68
CA ASP A 207 -12.62 10.92 15.34
C ASP A 207 -14.03 10.33 15.27
N HIS A 208 -14.35 9.59 14.21
CA HIS A 208 -15.65 8.95 14.02
C HIS A 208 -15.52 7.61 13.28
N GLY A 209 -16.36 6.65 13.68
CA GLY A 209 -16.43 5.34 13.05
C GLY A 209 -17.84 5.04 12.55
N ILE A 210 -17.96 4.51 11.34
CA ILE A 210 -19.24 4.15 10.74
C ILE A 210 -19.22 2.66 10.38
N ASN A 211 -20.12 1.88 10.98
CA ASN A 211 -20.33 0.49 10.60
C ASN A 211 -21.27 0.42 9.40
N TYR A 212 -20.72 0.19 8.20
CA TYR A 212 -21.50 0.19 6.97
C TYR A 212 -22.47 -1.00 6.83
N LYS A 213 -22.34 -2.05 7.64
CA LYS A 213 -23.35 -3.11 7.73
C LYS A 213 -24.60 -2.65 8.47
N GLN A 214 -24.42 -1.79 9.50
CA GLN A 214 -25.52 -1.22 10.27
C GLN A 214 -26.07 0.06 9.60
N GLN A 215 -25.22 0.80 8.91
CA GLN A 215 -25.53 2.04 8.20
C GLN A 215 -25.12 1.92 6.73
N PRO A 216 -25.89 1.19 5.89
CA PRO A 216 -25.54 0.96 4.48
C PRO A 216 -25.40 2.25 3.66
N GLU A 217 -26.19 3.29 3.98
CA GLU A 217 -26.10 4.63 3.40
C GLU A 217 -25.10 5.49 4.17
N TRP A 218 -23.87 4.99 4.32
CA TRP A 218 -22.85 5.60 5.16
C TRP A 218 -22.49 7.03 4.73
N SER A 219 -22.72 7.42 3.48
CA SER A 219 -22.56 8.80 3.03
C SER A 219 -23.48 9.77 3.78
N LYS A 220 -24.69 9.36 4.18
CA LYS A 220 -25.60 10.17 4.99
C LYS A 220 -25.02 10.36 6.39
N ALA A 221 -24.49 9.31 7.00
CA ALA A 221 -23.84 9.41 8.32
C ALA A 221 -22.61 10.33 8.28
N VAL A 222 -21.82 10.30 7.19
CA VAL A 222 -20.71 11.24 6.99
C VAL A 222 -21.21 12.68 6.91
N LEU A 223 -22.28 12.94 6.15
CA LEU A 223 -22.87 14.29 6.04
C LEU A 223 -23.43 14.75 7.38
N GLU A 224 -24.11 13.88 8.13
CA GLU A 224 -24.62 14.21 9.47
C GLU A 224 -23.46 14.60 10.41
N TYR A 225 -22.40 13.78 10.49
CA TYR A 225 -21.24 14.08 11.31
C TYR A 225 -20.53 15.39 10.92
N THR A 226 -20.56 15.75 9.64
CA THR A 226 -19.94 16.98 9.12
C THR A 226 -20.92 18.15 8.99
N ALA A 227 -22.08 18.09 9.64
CA ALA A 227 -23.14 19.11 9.58
C ALA A 227 -23.53 19.49 8.13
N GLY A 228 -23.62 18.51 7.26
CA GLY A 228 -23.99 18.66 5.84
C GLY A 228 -22.87 19.11 4.91
N ARG A 229 -21.70 19.48 5.43
CA ARG A 229 -20.57 19.99 4.62
C ARG A 229 -19.95 18.90 3.74
N GLY A 230 -19.76 17.69 4.26
CA GLY A 230 -18.96 16.63 3.67
C GLY A 230 -17.47 16.72 4.00
N VAL A 231 -16.72 15.69 3.61
CA VAL A 231 -15.28 15.57 3.90
C VAL A 231 -14.43 16.23 2.80
N ASP A 232 -13.20 16.63 3.15
CA ASP A 232 -12.27 17.25 2.22
C ASP A 232 -11.61 16.21 1.31
N HIS A 233 -11.29 15.03 1.88
CA HIS A 233 -10.61 13.94 1.17
C HIS A 233 -11.32 12.61 1.41
N VAL A 234 -11.40 11.79 0.37
CA VAL A 234 -11.82 10.38 0.45
C VAL A 234 -10.72 9.48 -0.07
N VAL A 235 -10.30 8.54 0.76
CA VAL A 235 -9.39 7.45 0.38
C VAL A 235 -10.28 6.28 -0.07
N GLU A 236 -10.52 6.19 -1.38
CA GLU A 236 -11.50 5.29 -1.99
C GLU A 236 -10.85 3.96 -2.38
N LEU A 237 -11.19 2.90 -1.66
CA LEU A 237 -10.62 1.56 -1.82
C LEU A 237 -11.60 0.53 -2.36
N GLY A 238 -12.89 0.80 -2.29
CA GLY A 238 -13.92 -0.13 -2.75
C GLY A 238 -14.09 -0.15 -4.27
N GLY A 239 -14.01 1.00 -4.91
CA GLY A 239 -14.24 1.12 -6.34
C GLY A 239 -15.72 1.29 -6.68
N PRO A 240 -16.26 0.57 -7.72
CA PRO A 240 -17.59 0.84 -8.25
C PRO A 240 -18.72 0.75 -7.21
N GLY A 241 -18.64 -0.18 -6.28
CA GLY A 241 -19.70 -0.37 -5.28
C GLY A 241 -19.74 0.70 -4.18
N THR A 242 -18.71 1.54 -4.05
CA THR A 242 -18.60 2.57 -3.01
C THR A 242 -18.47 3.99 -3.57
N LEU A 243 -18.02 4.14 -4.81
CA LEU A 243 -17.70 5.45 -5.41
C LEU A 243 -18.88 6.41 -5.41
N ALA A 244 -20.11 5.94 -5.64
CA ALA A 244 -21.31 6.77 -5.61
C ALA A 244 -21.53 7.42 -4.22
N GLN A 245 -21.31 6.66 -3.16
CA GLN A 245 -21.39 7.19 -1.80
C GLN A 245 -20.21 8.09 -1.45
N SER A 246 -19.02 7.79 -1.94
CA SER A 246 -17.84 8.66 -1.79
C SER A 246 -18.06 10.03 -2.43
N ILE A 247 -18.69 10.07 -3.62
CA ILE A 247 -19.09 11.31 -4.29
C ILE A 247 -20.17 12.05 -3.49
N ALA A 248 -21.11 11.33 -2.87
CA ALA A 248 -22.12 11.96 -2.01
C ALA A 248 -21.55 12.53 -0.72
N ALA A 249 -20.54 11.87 -0.13
CA ALA A 249 -19.91 12.21 1.14
C ALA A 249 -18.88 13.34 1.04
N VAL A 250 -18.27 13.54 -0.13
CA VAL A 250 -17.25 14.56 -0.32
C VAL A 250 -17.87 15.96 -0.36
N ARG A 251 -17.19 16.97 0.16
CA ARG A 251 -17.64 18.37 0.06
C ARG A 251 -17.59 18.89 -1.37
N VAL A 252 -18.24 20.00 -1.63
CA VAL A 252 -18.06 20.73 -2.90
C VAL A 252 -16.58 21.11 -3.07
N GLY A 253 -15.99 20.77 -4.19
CA GLY A 253 -14.56 20.99 -4.48
C GLY A 253 -13.60 20.07 -3.73
N GLY A 254 -14.08 18.97 -3.13
CA GLY A 254 -13.23 18.01 -2.43
C GLY A 254 -12.52 17.03 -3.36
N HIS A 255 -11.68 16.17 -2.78
CA HIS A 255 -10.81 15.25 -3.50
C HIS A 255 -11.10 13.78 -3.13
N ILE A 256 -11.26 12.94 -4.15
CA ILE A 256 -11.42 11.49 -4.02
C ILE A 256 -10.23 10.81 -4.69
N SER A 257 -9.39 10.15 -3.90
CA SER A 257 -8.30 9.30 -4.39
C SER A 257 -8.85 7.91 -4.66
N LEU A 258 -9.07 7.57 -5.93
CA LEU A 258 -9.54 6.25 -6.36
C LEU A 258 -8.35 5.30 -6.47
N ILE A 259 -8.25 4.36 -5.53
CA ILE A 259 -7.11 3.47 -5.34
C ILE A 259 -7.50 2.02 -5.58
N GLY A 260 -8.58 1.59 -4.94
CA GLY A 260 -8.97 0.18 -4.90
C GLY A 260 -10.15 -0.16 -5.79
N VAL A 261 -10.24 -1.44 -6.11
CA VAL A 261 -11.30 -2.05 -6.92
C VAL A 261 -11.88 -3.28 -6.23
N LEU A 262 -11.97 -3.25 -4.89
CA LEU A 262 -12.39 -4.40 -4.08
C LEU A 262 -13.81 -4.90 -4.40
N THR A 263 -14.68 -4.01 -4.91
CA THR A 263 -16.07 -4.36 -5.27
C THR A 263 -16.27 -4.58 -6.77
N GLY A 264 -15.18 -4.56 -7.56
CA GLY A 264 -15.22 -4.76 -9.01
C GLY A 264 -14.31 -3.82 -9.78
N ARG A 265 -14.12 -4.09 -11.06
CA ARG A 265 -13.21 -3.32 -11.93
C ARG A 265 -13.94 -2.25 -12.77
N GLN A 266 -15.26 -2.29 -12.83
CA GLN A 266 -16.08 -1.34 -13.60
C GLN A 266 -17.47 -1.20 -12.97
N GLY A 267 -18.11 -0.05 -13.18
CA GLY A 267 -19.45 0.25 -12.70
C GLY A 267 -19.86 1.68 -13.01
N ASP A 268 -21.09 2.03 -12.69
CA ASP A 268 -21.68 3.33 -12.98
C ASP A 268 -21.12 4.42 -12.05
N VAL A 269 -20.94 5.61 -12.62
CA VAL A 269 -20.56 6.81 -11.88
C VAL A 269 -21.70 7.82 -11.96
N PRO A 270 -22.21 8.34 -10.82
CA PRO A 270 -23.26 9.36 -10.81
C PRO A 270 -22.70 10.72 -11.25
N THR A 271 -22.53 10.90 -12.57
CA THR A 271 -21.83 12.05 -13.17
C THR A 271 -22.49 13.38 -12.83
N ALA A 272 -23.84 13.43 -12.76
CA ALA A 272 -24.55 14.65 -12.37
C ALA A 272 -24.23 15.06 -10.92
N LEU A 273 -24.13 14.10 -10.00
CA LEU A 273 -23.75 14.36 -8.63
C LEU A 273 -22.29 14.77 -8.52
N LEU A 274 -21.40 14.11 -9.26
CA LEU A 274 -19.97 14.47 -9.32
C LEU A 274 -19.80 15.92 -9.81
N MET A 275 -20.52 16.31 -10.86
CA MET A 275 -20.56 17.66 -11.38
C MET A 275 -21.09 18.66 -10.34
N ALA A 276 -22.20 18.36 -9.67
CA ALA A 276 -22.77 19.22 -8.63
C ALA A 276 -21.84 19.40 -7.42
N ARG A 277 -21.09 18.35 -7.06
CA ARG A 277 -20.05 18.42 -6.03
C ARG A 277 -18.79 19.15 -6.50
N GLN A 278 -18.61 19.37 -7.80
CA GLN A 278 -17.34 19.92 -8.36
C GLN A 278 -16.12 19.17 -7.81
N ALA A 279 -16.28 17.89 -7.52
CA ALA A 279 -15.26 17.09 -6.87
C ALA A 279 -14.23 16.59 -7.90
N ARG A 280 -13.00 16.44 -7.44
CA ARG A 280 -11.93 15.80 -8.22
C ARG A 280 -11.88 14.32 -7.85
N VAL A 281 -12.03 13.42 -8.83
CA VAL A 281 -11.76 12.00 -8.69
C VAL A 281 -10.47 11.70 -9.44
N GLN A 282 -9.47 11.23 -8.73
CA GLN A 282 -8.15 10.92 -9.30
C GLN A 282 -7.77 9.48 -9.03
N GLY A 283 -7.60 8.70 -10.10
CA GLY A 283 -7.01 7.36 -10.01
C GLY A 283 -5.52 7.46 -9.67
N LEU A 284 -5.06 6.62 -8.75
CA LEU A 284 -3.65 6.51 -8.43
C LEU A 284 -3.25 5.07 -8.11
N ILE A 285 -2.00 4.76 -8.41
CA ILE A 285 -1.35 3.51 -8.03
C ILE A 285 -0.04 3.88 -7.36
N VAL A 286 0.08 3.57 -6.07
CA VAL A 286 1.29 3.78 -5.27
C VAL A 286 1.90 5.18 -5.46
N GLY A 287 3.21 5.30 -5.73
CA GLY A 287 3.91 6.57 -5.90
C GLY A 287 5.30 6.41 -6.49
N SER A 288 5.96 7.53 -6.75
CA SER A 288 7.34 7.57 -7.23
C SER A 288 8.34 7.32 -6.11
N ARG A 289 9.59 7.01 -6.49
CA ARG A 289 10.71 6.86 -5.55
C ARG A 289 10.94 8.13 -4.71
N LEU A 290 10.85 9.31 -5.32
CA LEU A 290 10.96 10.59 -4.60
C LEU A 290 9.87 10.72 -3.54
N GLN A 291 8.62 10.43 -3.89
CA GLN A 291 7.51 10.47 -2.92
C GLN A 291 7.71 9.47 -1.77
N GLN A 292 8.36 8.33 -2.02
CA GLN A 292 8.72 7.39 -0.96
C GLN A 292 9.80 7.95 -0.04
N GLN A 293 10.81 8.63 -0.56
CA GLN A 293 11.85 9.32 0.24
C GLN A 293 11.26 10.45 1.10
N GLU A 294 10.33 11.23 0.54
CA GLU A 294 9.59 12.25 1.28
C GLU A 294 8.75 11.62 2.41
N TYR A 295 8.09 10.51 2.11
CA TYR A 295 7.31 9.77 3.12
C TYR A 295 8.19 9.21 4.23
N VAL A 296 9.33 8.60 3.91
CA VAL A 296 10.31 8.13 4.90
C VAL A 296 10.75 9.27 5.82
N THR A 297 11.06 10.44 5.24
CA THR A 297 11.41 11.65 6.00
C THR A 297 10.27 12.07 6.95
N ALA A 298 9.03 12.05 6.45
CA ALA A 298 7.86 12.41 7.27
C ALA A 298 7.64 11.40 8.41
N LEU A 299 7.83 10.10 8.17
CA LEU A 299 7.72 9.07 9.19
C LEU A 299 8.73 9.27 10.33
N GLU A 300 9.97 9.64 10.01
CA GLU A 300 11.00 9.94 11.01
C GLU A 300 10.65 11.17 11.86
N GLN A 301 10.01 12.19 11.29
CA GLN A 301 9.64 13.41 11.99
C GLN A 301 8.34 13.26 12.80
N THR A 302 7.38 12.51 12.31
CA THR A 302 6.06 12.35 12.96
C THR A 302 6.04 11.26 14.01
N GLY A 303 6.99 10.34 13.99
CA GLY A 303 7.03 9.18 14.89
C GLY A 303 5.92 8.15 14.63
N ILE A 304 5.24 8.23 13.49
CA ILE A 304 4.24 7.22 13.08
C ILE A 304 4.93 5.85 13.01
N ARG A 305 4.26 4.82 13.54
CA ARG A 305 4.62 3.41 13.36
C ARG A 305 3.49 2.67 12.68
N PRO A 306 3.77 1.78 11.72
CA PRO A 306 2.73 1.03 11.04
C PRO A 306 2.04 0.06 12.01
N VAL A 307 0.78 -0.23 11.73
CA VAL A 307 0.04 -1.25 12.47
C VAL A 307 0.21 -2.57 11.73
N ILE A 308 0.96 -3.48 12.32
CA ILE A 308 1.11 -4.87 11.87
C ILE A 308 0.17 -5.73 12.70
N ASP A 309 -0.78 -6.39 12.05
CA ASP A 309 -1.77 -7.24 12.74
C ASP A 309 -1.21 -8.62 13.02
N ARG A 310 -0.48 -9.19 12.05
CA ARG A 310 0.12 -10.51 12.15
C ARG A 310 1.36 -10.65 11.30
N SER A 311 2.33 -11.41 11.82
CA SER A 311 3.52 -11.85 11.10
C SER A 311 3.44 -13.36 10.83
N PHE A 312 3.98 -13.79 9.69
CA PHE A 312 4.10 -15.18 9.26
C PHE A 312 5.55 -15.45 8.84
N PRO A 313 6.06 -16.69 8.97
CA PRO A 313 7.31 -17.08 8.33
C PRO A 313 7.13 -17.25 6.81
N LEU A 314 8.23 -17.19 6.05
CA LEU A 314 8.22 -17.26 4.58
C LEU A 314 7.49 -18.52 4.07
N GLU A 315 7.69 -19.65 4.71
CA GLU A 315 7.09 -20.94 4.37
C GLU A 315 5.55 -20.93 4.47
N GLN A 316 4.99 -20.00 5.25
CA GLN A 316 3.54 -19.83 5.44
C GLN A 316 2.95 -18.67 4.62
N LEU A 317 3.62 -18.24 3.55
CA LEU A 317 3.11 -17.15 2.69
C LEU A 317 1.70 -17.42 2.16
N ALA A 318 1.38 -18.67 1.81
CA ALA A 318 0.02 -19.07 1.41
C ALA A 318 -1.03 -18.82 2.50
N ASP A 319 -0.69 -19.15 3.74
CA ASP A 319 -1.59 -18.94 4.90
C ASP A 319 -1.73 -17.46 5.23
N ALA A 320 -0.65 -16.67 5.06
CA ALA A 320 -0.71 -15.21 5.17
C ALA A 320 -1.69 -14.60 4.14
N PHE A 321 -1.67 -15.07 2.90
CA PHE A 321 -2.64 -14.65 1.88
C PHE A 321 -4.08 -15.09 2.21
N ARG A 322 -4.29 -16.32 2.69
CA ARG A 322 -5.62 -16.77 3.13
C ARG A 322 -6.13 -15.91 4.28
N PHE A 323 -5.26 -15.56 5.24
CA PHE A 323 -5.62 -14.63 6.32
C PHE A 323 -5.94 -13.23 5.79
N GLN A 324 -5.20 -12.71 4.80
CA GLN A 324 -5.55 -11.45 4.16
C GLN A 324 -6.90 -11.52 3.44
N GLU A 325 -7.17 -12.61 2.71
CA GLU A 325 -8.40 -12.83 1.94
C GLU A 325 -9.64 -12.95 2.84
N SER A 326 -9.51 -13.49 4.06
CA SER A 326 -10.62 -13.54 5.04
C SER A 326 -11.13 -12.15 5.41
N GLY A 327 -10.31 -11.11 5.21
CA GLY A 327 -10.66 -9.75 5.60
C GLY A 327 -10.63 -9.50 7.11
N ASP A 328 -10.14 -10.43 7.92
CA ASP A 328 -10.12 -10.31 9.38
C ASP A 328 -9.00 -9.39 9.88
N HIS A 329 -7.95 -9.18 9.09
CA HIS A 329 -6.82 -8.35 9.45
C HIS A 329 -7.18 -6.87 9.66
N PHE A 330 -6.36 -6.18 10.44
CA PHE A 330 -6.43 -4.74 10.70
C PHE A 330 -5.05 -4.10 10.47
N GLY A 331 -4.93 -3.24 9.48
CA GLY A 331 -3.62 -2.72 9.06
C GLY A 331 -2.90 -3.69 8.13
N LYS A 332 -1.64 -4.04 8.43
CA LYS A 332 -0.79 -4.85 7.56
C LYS A 332 -0.57 -6.26 8.08
N VAL A 333 -0.39 -7.18 7.16
CA VAL A 333 0.12 -8.54 7.37
C VAL A 333 1.52 -8.58 6.78
N VAL A 334 2.48 -9.14 7.52
CA VAL A 334 3.89 -9.21 7.11
C VAL A 334 4.39 -10.65 7.10
N VAL A 335 5.45 -10.88 6.36
CA VAL A 335 6.19 -12.14 6.32
C VAL A 335 7.66 -11.84 6.60
N GLU A 336 8.27 -12.61 7.50
CA GLU A 336 9.64 -12.40 7.99
C GLU A 336 10.44 -13.69 7.93
N TRP A 337 11.78 -13.63 7.79
CA TRP A 337 12.71 -14.75 7.83
C TRP A 337 14.15 -14.37 8.21
#